data_3644bb31585c6ee217916c7c993027a4
#
_entry.id   3644bb31585c6ee217916c7c993027a4
#
_cell.length_a   1.000
_cell.length_b   1.000
_cell.length_c   1.000
_cell.angle_alpha   90.00
_cell.angle_beta   90.00
_cell.angle_gamma   90.00
#
_symmetry.space_group_name_H-M   'P 1'
#
loop_
_entity.id
_entity.type
_entity.pdbx_description
1 polymer ?
#
loop_
_entity_poly.entity_id
_entity_poly.type
_entity_poly.pdbx_seq_one_letter_code
_entity_poly.pdbx_strand_id
1 'polypeptide(L)'
;MLNFRKLTTAVIFAAGFGFLAPARGADLELVGREVARMLQNGHYARLAFNEDLSRRFLERYLDSIDGKKIYFLDREVTEMKRRYERVLHDRISTKSIMPVANSIHEIYRGRVMARVAYVKNLLAVKEFPFKGERVVTDDRSEAPWPADDIELRQIWSDNLENLLLSEMIRRARLKTRAIEVGKPDPFRRKPSIKKTVELKFDRLLESIEGVE
;
A
#
# COMPACT_ATOMS: atom_id res chain seq x y z
N MET A 1 -44.07 12.74 10.60
CA MET A 1 -43.29 11.96 9.62
C MET A 1 -41.82 12.25 9.86
N LEU A 2 -41.13 11.45 10.68
CA LEU A 2 -39.72 11.61 10.99
C LEU A 2 -38.90 10.71 10.03
N ASN A 3 -38.08 11.35 9.20
CA ASN A 3 -37.12 10.69 8.34
C ASN A 3 -35.93 10.16 9.17
N PHE A 4 -35.85 8.85 9.36
CA PHE A 4 -34.69 8.18 9.87
C PHE A 4 -33.60 8.14 8.78
N ARG A 5 -32.69 9.12 8.80
CA ARG A 5 -31.44 9.07 8.05
C ARG A 5 -30.55 8.02 8.67
N LYS A 6 -30.19 7.04 7.85
CA LYS A 6 -29.25 5.95 8.15
C LYS A 6 -27.94 6.52 8.72
N LEU A 7 -27.72 6.33 10.02
CA LEU A 7 -26.41 6.48 10.61
C LEU A 7 -25.58 5.24 10.23
N THR A 8 -24.83 5.35 9.17
CA THR A 8 -23.73 4.43 8.86
C THR A 8 -22.60 4.77 9.84
N THR A 9 -22.55 4.06 10.95
CA THR A 9 -21.40 4.14 11.87
C THR A 9 -20.22 3.47 11.17
N ALA A 10 -19.46 4.28 10.45
CA ALA A 10 -18.11 3.91 10.02
C ALA A 10 -17.30 3.76 11.30
N VAL A 11 -17.06 2.52 11.73
CA VAL A 11 -16.00 2.21 12.67
C VAL A 11 -14.71 2.46 11.90
N ILE A 12 -14.21 3.68 12.00
CA ILE A 12 -12.86 4.02 11.61
C ILE A 12 -11.97 3.28 12.59
N PHE A 13 -11.46 2.11 12.15
CA PHE A 13 -10.24 1.56 12.68
C PHE A 13 -9.13 2.50 12.18
N ALA A 14 -9.01 3.64 12.85
CA ALA A 14 -7.78 4.39 12.86
C ALA A 14 -6.77 3.51 13.61
N ALA A 15 -6.22 2.48 12.91
CA ALA A 15 -4.91 2.01 13.23
C ALA A 15 -4.00 3.23 12.99
N GLY A 16 -3.94 4.09 14.00
CA GLY A 16 -2.90 5.08 14.13
C GLY A 16 -1.59 4.29 14.10
N PHE A 17 -0.99 4.17 12.93
CA PHE A 17 0.44 3.98 12.81
C PHE A 17 1.09 5.26 13.33
N GLY A 18 0.89 5.50 14.63
CA GLY A 18 1.81 6.32 15.39
C GLY A 18 3.16 5.61 15.28
N PHE A 19 4.16 6.34 14.89
CA PHE A 19 5.55 6.01 15.05
C PHE A 19 5.77 5.59 16.52
N LEU A 20 5.48 4.35 16.83
CA LEU A 20 6.00 3.69 18.00
C LEU A 20 7.45 3.39 17.64
N ALA A 21 8.36 4.18 18.25
CA ALA A 21 9.74 3.74 18.43
C ALA A 21 9.70 2.26 18.80
N PRO A 22 10.66 1.42 18.34
CA PRO A 22 10.64 0.00 18.63
C PRO A 22 10.62 -0.16 20.14
N ALA A 23 9.46 -0.41 20.70
CA ALA A 23 9.33 -0.90 22.05
C ALA A 23 9.98 -2.28 22.03
N ARG A 24 11.27 -2.32 22.37
CA ARG A 24 11.99 -3.57 22.61
C ARG A 24 11.14 -4.37 23.60
N GLY A 25 10.47 -5.41 23.11
CA GLY A 25 9.87 -6.41 23.96
C GLY A 25 8.34 -6.47 24.05
N ALA A 26 7.58 -5.79 23.20
CA ALA A 26 6.15 -6.13 23.10
C ALA A 26 6.04 -7.50 22.43
N ASP A 27 5.56 -8.50 23.20
CA ASP A 27 5.21 -9.80 22.62
C ASP A 27 3.95 -9.64 21.76
N LEU A 28 4.19 -9.37 20.46
CA LEU A 28 3.12 -9.16 19.48
C LEU A 28 2.18 -10.37 19.38
N GLU A 29 2.65 -11.57 19.72
CA GLU A 29 1.84 -12.77 19.76
C GLU A 29 0.87 -12.73 20.96
N LEU A 30 1.35 -12.30 22.13
CA LEU A 30 0.51 -12.10 23.29
C LEU A 30 -0.56 -11.05 23.04
N VAL A 31 -0.17 -9.91 22.48
CA VAL A 31 -1.11 -8.83 22.12
C VAL A 31 -2.15 -9.33 21.11
N GLY A 32 -1.75 -10.06 20.09
CA GLY A 32 -2.67 -10.64 19.10
C GLY A 32 -3.68 -11.60 19.73
N ARG A 33 -3.23 -12.48 20.62
CA ARG A 33 -4.12 -13.41 21.35
C ARG A 33 -5.11 -12.69 22.28
N GLU A 34 -4.65 -11.65 23.00
CA GLU A 34 -5.53 -10.88 23.88
C GLU A 34 -6.58 -10.09 23.10
N VAL A 35 -6.21 -9.49 21.97
CA VAL A 35 -7.16 -8.82 21.06
C VAL A 35 -8.17 -9.83 20.50
N ALA A 36 -7.73 -11.01 20.07
CA ALA A 36 -8.63 -12.07 19.61
C ALA A 36 -9.63 -12.48 20.70
N ARG A 37 -9.15 -12.69 21.93
CA ARG A 37 -10.00 -13.02 23.09
C ARG A 37 -11.02 -11.92 23.41
N MET A 38 -10.60 -10.65 23.36
CA MET A 38 -11.51 -9.51 23.55
C MET A 38 -12.60 -9.46 22.47
N LEU A 39 -12.23 -9.72 21.22
CA LEU A 39 -13.19 -9.74 20.11
C LEU A 39 -14.19 -10.90 20.21
N GLN A 40 -13.74 -12.08 20.67
CA GLN A 40 -14.62 -13.24 20.87
C GLN A 40 -15.61 -13.04 22.01
N ASN A 41 -15.14 -12.50 23.14
CA ASN A 41 -15.90 -12.49 24.39
C ASN A 41 -16.55 -11.14 24.69
N GLY A 42 -15.95 -10.02 24.26
CA GLY A 42 -16.37 -8.67 24.62
C GLY A 42 -17.05 -7.89 23.51
N HIS A 43 -16.93 -8.30 22.25
CA HIS A 43 -17.54 -7.57 21.15
C HIS A 43 -19.04 -7.89 21.06
N TYR A 44 -19.88 -6.86 21.01
CA TYR A 44 -21.34 -7.01 21.01
C TYR A 44 -21.86 -7.90 19.85
N ALA A 45 -21.16 -7.95 18.72
CA ALA A 45 -21.52 -8.77 17.55
C ALA A 45 -21.10 -10.23 17.69
N ARG A 46 -20.38 -10.62 18.73
CA ARG A 46 -19.89 -12.00 19.01
C ARG A 46 -19.43 -12.70 17.73
N LEU A 47 -18.44 -12.11 17.04
CA LEU A 47 -17.93 -12.63 15.78
C LEU A 47 -17.45 -14.07 15.93
N ALA A 48 -18.05 -14.97 15.16
CA ALA A 48 -17.57 -16.34 15.11
C ALA A 48 -16.17 -16.38 14.46
N PHE A 49 -15.20 -16.96 15.19
CA PHE A 49 -13.86 -17.21 14.66
C PHE A 49 -13.91 -18.48 13.80
N ASN A 50 -14.17 -18.31 12.52
CA ASN A 50 -14.38 -19.40 11.55
C ASN A 50 -13.65 -19.09 10.23
N GLU A 51 -13.78 -19.98 9.24
CA GLU A 51 -13.16 -19.82 7.92
C GLU A 51 -13.60 -18.53 7.22
N ASP A 52 -14.82 -18.08 7.44
CA ASP A 52 -15.35 -16.85 6.84
C ASP A 52 -14.64 -15.61 7.40
N LEU A 53 -14.36 -15.61 8.70
CA LEU A 53 -13.53 -14.57 9.32
C LEU A 53 -12.10 -14.62 8.78
N SER A 54 -11.52 -15.81 8.61
CA SER A 54 -10.19 -16.00 8.04
C SER A 54 -10.08 -15.38 6.65
N ARG A 55 -11.05 -15.66 5.77
CA ARG A 55 -11.10 -15.13 4.41
C ARG A 55 -11.15 -13.62 4.41
N ARG A 56 -12.10 -13.04 5.15
CA ARG A 56 -12.26 -11.57 5.25
C ARG A 56 -11.03 -10.90 5.86
N PHE A 57 -10.40 -11.53 6.84
CA PHE A 57 -9.18 -11.00 7.44
C PHE A 57 -8.02 -10.98 6.43
N LEU A 58 -7.82 -12.08 5.71
CA LEU A 58 -6.77 -12.16 4.68
C LEU A 58 -6.99 -11.14 3.57
N GLU A 59 -8.22 -11.00 3.05
CA GLU A 59 -8.57 -10.03 2.04
C GLU A 59 -8.28 -8.60 2.51
N ARG A 60 -8.73 -8.24 3.71
CA ARG A 60 -8.45 -6.94 4.30
C ARG A 60 -6.96 -6.68 4.51
N TYR A 61 -6.21 -7.70 4.89
CA TYR A 61 -4.77 -7.58 5.05
C TYR A 61 -4.08 -7.34 3.72
N LEU A 62 -4.39 -8.10 2.69
CA LEU A 62 -3.86 -7.91 1.34
C LEU A 62 -4.22 -6.54 0.77
N ASP A 63 -5.46 -6.11 0.92
CA ASP A 63 -5.90 -4.77 0.51
C ASP A 63 -5.18 -3.66 1.30
N SER A 64 -4.83 -3.89 2.55
CA SER A 64 -4.11 -2.89 3.36
C SER A 64 -2.68 -2.66 2.90
N ILE A 65 -2.01 -3.68 2.37
CA ILE A 65 -0.62 -3.60 1.91
C ILE A 65 -0.50 -3.37 0.40
N ASP A 66 -1.45 -3.81 -0.39
CA ASP A 66 -1.48 -3.61 -1.86
C ASP A 66 -2.87 -3.21 -2.38
N GLY A 67 -3.50 -2.21 -1.76
CA GLY A 67 -4.84 -1.76 -2.13
C GLY A 67 -4.98 -1.24 -3.56
N LYS A 68 -3.90 -0.83 -4.20
CA LYS A 68 -3.87 -0.47 -5.63
C LYS A 68 -3.52 -1.63 -6.56
N LYS A 69 -3.24 -2.80 -6.01
CA LYS A 69 -2.89 -4.02 -6.76
C LYS A 69 -1.75 -3.80 -7.76
N ILE A 70 -0.65 -3.25 -7.24
CA ILE A 70 0.53 -2.86 -8.01
C ILE A 70 1.83 -3.54 -7.55
N TYR A 71 1.74 -4.48 -6.61
CA TYR A 71 2.89 -5.22 -6.11
C TYR A 71 2.74 -6.72 -6.32
N PHE A 72 1.64 -7.32 -5.83
CA PHE A 72 1.42 -8.75 -5.99
C PHE A 72 0.98 -9.13 -7.40
N LEU A 73 1.29 -10.36 -7.78
CA LEU A 73 0.71 -11.03 -8.93
C LEU A 73 -0.51 -11.86 -8.52
N ASP A 74 -1.45 -12.06 -9.42
CA ASP A 74 -2.64 -12.89 -9.18
C ASP A 74 -2.29 -14.30 -8.67
N ARG A 75 -1.28 -14.94 -9.27
CA ARG A 75 -0.79 -16.25 -8.81
C ARG A 75 -0.30 -16.26 -7.36
N GLU A 76 0.32 -15.16 -6.90
CA GLU A 76 0.81 -15.05 -5.51
C GLU A 76 -0.36 -14.90 -4.55
N VAL A 77 -1.31 -14.05 -4.90
CA VAL A 77 -2.53 -13.84 -4.10
C VAL A 77 -3.36 -15.13 -4.03
N THR A 78 -3.52 -15.82 -5.15
CA THR A 78 -4.20 -17.13 -5.21
C THR A 78 -3.53 -18.14 -4.29
N GLU A 79 -2.20 -18.21 -4.30
CA GLU A 79 -1.47 -19.13 -3.43
C GLU A 79 -1.57 -18.74 -1.93
N MET A 80 -1.53 -17.44 -1.62
CA MET A 80 -1.78 -16.95 -0.25
C MET A 80 -3.18 -17.32 0.23
N LYS A 81 -4.20 -17.12 -0.59
CA LYS A 81 -5.59 -17.52 -0.30
C LYS A 81 -5.67 -19.03 -0.06
N ARG A 82 -5.14 -19.84 -0.96
CA ARG A 82 -5.13 -21.30 -0.83
C ARG A 82 -4.49 -21.79 0.48
N ARG A 83 -3.41 -21.14 0.95
CA ARG A 83 -2.68 -21.51 2.16
C ARG A 83 -3.34 -21.03 3.44
N TYR A 84 -3.95 -19.86 3.45
CA TYR A 84 -4.24 -19.13 4.68
C TYR A 84 -5.72 -18.84 4.92
N GLU A 85 -6.56 -18.75 3.89
CA GLU A 85 -7.96 -18.31 4.03
C GLU A 85 -8.82 -19.17 4.97
N ARG A 86 -8.41 -20.43 5.18
CA ARG A 86 -9.16 -21.37 6.04
C ARG A 86 -8.56 -21.60 7.42
N VAL A 87 -7.36 -21.08 7.69
CA VAL A 87 -6.60 -21.44 8.90
C VAL A 87 -6.25 -20.25 9.78
N LEU A 88 -6.48 -19.02 9.34
CA LEU A 88 -6.09 -17.84 10.11
C LEU A 88 -6.84 -17.72 11.43
N HIS A 89 -8.13 -18.07 11.48
CA HIS A 89 -8.92 -18.01 12.71
C HIS A 89 -8.35 -18.92 13.82
N ASP A 90 -7.89 -20.12 13.46
CA ASP A 90 -7.22 -21.02 14.42
C ASP A 90 -5.88 -20.46 14.87
N ARG A 91 -5.10 -19.90 13.93
CA ARG A 91 -3.79 -19.34 14.24
C ARG A 91 -3.89 -18.11 15.15
N ILE A 92 -4.86 -17.25 14.93
CA ILE A 92 -5.09 -16.07 15.78
C ILE A 92 -5.43 -16.49 17.21
N SER A 93 -6.24 -17.52 17.37
CA SER A 93 -6.75 -17.94 18.70
C SER A 93 -5.83 -18.92 19.45
N THR A 94 -5.08 -19.76 18.75
CA THR A 94 -4.34 -20.88 19.36
C THR A 94 -2.83 -20.86 19.15
N LYS A 95 -2.36 -20.19 18.09
CA LYS A 95 -0.95 -20.16 17.67
C LYS A 95 -0.52 -18.73 17.40
N SER A 96 0.58 -18.57 16.70
CA SER A 96 1.01 -17.26 16.20
C SER A 96 0.55 -17.02 14.78
N ILE A 97 0.04 -15.81 14.52
CA ILE A 97 -0.23 -15.31 13.17
C ILE A 97 1.04 -14.74 12.51
N MET A 98 2.06 -14.41 13.30
CA MET A 98 3.27 -13.74 12.82
C MET A 98 3.97 -14.47 11.67
N PRO A 99 4.13 -15.82 11.66
CA PRO A 99 4.73 -16.51 10.52
C PRO A 99 3.97 -16.31 9.20
N VAL A 100 2.64 -16.16 9.26
CA VAL A 100 1.83 -15.87 8.07
C VAL A 100 2.06 -14.44 7.60
N ALA A 101 1.98 -13.48 8.52
CA ALA A 101 2.22 -12.08 8.21
C ALA A 101 3.63 -11.87 7.64
N ASN A 102 4.65 -12.46 8.25
CA ASN A 102 6.03 -12.40 7.76
C ASN A 102 6.17 -13.01 6.36
N SER A 103 5.56 -14.18 6.11
CA SER A 103 5.62 -14.81 4.78
C SER A 103 5.00 -13.93 3.69
N ILE A 104 3.87 -13.28 3.96
CA ILE A 104 3.25 -12.34 3.02
C ILE A 104 4.11 -11.09 2.87
N HIS A 105 4.63 -10.56 3.98
CA HIS A 105 5.49 -9.37 3.98
C HIS A 105 6.79 -9.57 3.17
N GLU A 106 7.41 -10.75 3.25
CA GLU A 106 8.60 -11.07 2.46
C GLU A 106 8.33 -11.01 0.94
N ILE A 107 7.18 -11.53 0.50
CA ILE A 107 6.78 -11.43 -0.91
C ILE A 107 6.58 -9.96 -1.28
N TYR A 108 5.87 -9.20 -0.44
CA TYR A 108 5.63 -7.77 -0.65
C TYR A 108 6.94 -6.98 -0.72
N ARG A 109 7.86 -7.21 0.23
CA ARG A 109 9.21 -6.60 0.27
C ARG A 109 9.97 -6.87 -1.03
N GLY A 110 10.02 -8.13 -1.49
CA GLY A 110 10.65 -8.49 -2.75
C GLY A 110 10.06 -7.75 -3.95
N ARG A 111 8.74 -7.59 -4.00
CA ARG A 111 8.05 -6.85 -5.05
C ARG A 111 8.33 -5.35 -5.02
N VAL A 112 8.39 -4.75 -3.83
CA VAL A 112 8.75 -3.34 -3.70
C VAL A 112 10.18 -3.10 -4.15
N MET A 113 11.14 -3.94 -3.73
CA MET A 113 12.54 -3.85 -4.17
C MET A 113 12.66 -3.97 -5.68
N ALA A 114 11.96 -4.94 -6.30
CA ALA A 114 11.94 -5.11 -7.76
C ALA A 114 11.36 -3.87 -8.47
N ARG A 115 10.29 -3.28 -7.92
CA ARG A 115 9.71 -2.04 -8.45
C ARG A 115 10.67 -0.87 -8.37
N VAL A 116 11.31 -0.67 -7.22
CA VAL A 116 12.28 0.43 -7.04
C VAL A 116 13.43 0.30 -8.04
N ALA A 117 13.99 -0.90 -8.18
CA ALA A 117 15.07 -1.17 -9.14
C ALA A 117 14.63 -0.91 -10.58
N TYR A 118 13.44 -1.39 -10.97
CA TYR A 118 12.87 -1.18 -12.30
C TYR A 118 12.65 0.31 -12.61
N VAL A 119 12.04 1.03 -11.67
CA VAL A 119 11.76 2.48 -11.84
C VAL A 119 13.05 3.28 -11.93
N LYS A 120 14.06 3.00 -11.10
CA LYS A 120 15.37 3.67 -11.19
C LYS A 120 16.03 3.43 -12.54
N ASN A 121 15.97 2.20 -13.05
CA ASN A 121 16.47 1.90 -14.39
C ASN A 121 15.72 2.71 -15.46
N LEU A 122 14.39 2.75 -15.44
CA LEU A 122 13.61 3.55 -16.39
C LEU A 122 13.95 5.04 -16.32
N LEU A 123 14.11 5.60 -15.13
CA LEU A 123 14.49 7.01 -14.96
C LEU A 123 15.86 7.33 -15.57
N ALA A 124 16.79 6.36 -15.55
CA ALA A 124 18.13 6.53 -16.12
C ALA A 124 18.13 6.46 -17.64
N VAL A 125 17.36 5.54 -18.24
CA VAL A 125 17.50 5.21 -19.68
C VAL A 125 16.35 5.73 -20.54
N LYS A 126 15.16 5.95 -19.97
CA LYS A 126 13.97 6.31 -20.75
C LYS A 126 13.75 7.82 -20.79
N GLU A 127 13.50 8.35 -21.99
CA GLU A 127 12.90 9.68 -22.16
C GLU A 127 11.38 9.60 -22.08
N PHE A 128 10.77 10.61 -21.47
CA PHE A 128 9.33 10.70 -21.24
C PHE A 128 8.78 11.91 -22.01
N PRO A 129 8.39 11.75 -23.27
CA PRO A 129 7.99 12.88 -24.12
C PRO A 129 6.63 13.47 -23.73
N PHE A 130 5.82 12.79 -22.91
CA PHE A 130 4.47 13.20 -22.50
C PHE A 130 3.59 13.67 -23.69
N LYS A 131 3.67 12.95 -24.79
CA LYS A 131 2.88 13.21 -26.01
C LYS A 131 1.79 12.16 -26.15
N GLY A 132 0.61 12.58 -26.61
CA GLY A 132 -0.52 11.69 -26.86
C GLY A 132 -1.65 11.84 -25.85
N GLU A 133 -2.72 11.10 -26.06
CA GLU A 133 -3.98 11.15 -25.28
C GLU A 133 -4.16 9.89 -24.39
N ARG A 134 -3.08 9.23 -24.01
CA ARG A 134 -3.15 8.03 -23.18
C ARG A 134 -3.65 8.38 -21.79
N VAL A 135 -4.77 7.75 -21.40
CA VAL A 135 -5.31 7.86 -20.05
C VAL A 135 -4.71 6.75 -19.18
N VAL A 136 -4.13 7.12 -18.06
CA VAL A 136 -3.62 6.20 -17.04
C VAL A 136 -4.54 6.25 -15.84
N THR A 137 -5.10 5.11 -15.47
CA THR A 137 -5.92 5.00 -14.26
C THR A 137 -5.02 4.92 -13.03
N ASP A 138 -5.09 5.92 -12.15
CA ASP A 138 -4.31 5.95 -10.90
C ASP A 138 -4.95 5.09 -9.80
N ASP A 139 -6.26 4.99 -9.78
CA ASP A 139 -6.98 4.12 -8.87
C ASP A 139 -7.23 2.76 -9.52
N ARG A 140 -6.61 1.73 -8.94
CA ARG A 140 -6.72 0.33 -9.35
C ARG A 140 -7.35 -0.56 -8.27
N SER A 141 -7.96 0.04 -7.25
CA SER A 141 -8.54 -0.70 -6.12
C SER A 141 -9.53 -1.79 -6.56
N GLU A 142 -10.31 -1.51 -7.60
CA GLU A 142 -11.29 -2.44 -8.17
C GLU A 142 -10.73 -3.30 -9.34
N ALA A 143 -9.50 -3.07 -9.78
CA ALA A 143 -8.91 -3.86 -10.85
C ALA A 143 -8.47 -5.24 -10.33
N PRO A 144 -8.33 -6.27 -11.19
CA PRO A 144 -7.68 -7.52 -10.82
C PRO A 144 -6.19 -7.30 -10.52
N TRP A 145 -5.59 -8.24 -9.77
CA TRP A 145 -4.14 -8.30 -9.66
C TRP A 145 -3.52 -8.63 -11.02
N PRO A 146 -2.32 -8.09 -11.34
CA PRO A 146 -1.63 -8.40 -12.59
C PRO A 146 -1.42 -9.89 -12.77
N ALA A 147 -1.68 -10.39 -13.98
CA ALA A 147 -1.53 -11.80 -14.29
C ALA A 147 -0.06 -12.25 -14.29
N ASP A 148 0.83 -11.37 -14.76
CA ASP A 148 2.25 -11.67 -14.90
C ASP A 148 3.16 -10.44 -14.68
N ASP A 149 4.47 -10.69 -14.74
CA ASP A 149 5.48 -9.65 -14.55
C ASP A 149 5.52 -8.64 -15.72
N ILE A 150 4.99 -8.96 -16.90
CA ILE A 150 4.93 -8.05 -18.04
C ILE A 150 3.86 -6.99 -17.77
N GLU A 151 2.66 -7.43 -17.42
CA GLU A 151 1.57 -6.54 -17.03
C GLU A 151 1.95 -5.68 -15.83
N LEU A 152 2.57 -6.28 -14.81
CA LEU A 152 3.02 -5.57 -13.62
C LEU A 152 4.03 -4.47 -13.94
N ARG A 153 5.02 -4.73 -14.80
CA ARG A 153 5.99 -3.73 -15.26
C ARG A 153 5.34 -2.62 -16.08
N GLN A 154 4.34 -2.94 -16.87
CA GLN A 154 3.58 -1.91 -17.62
C GLN A 154 2.86 -0.98 -16.65
N ILE A 155 2.20 -1.52 -15.62
CA ILE A 155 1.56 -0.73 -14.56
C ILE A 155 2.59 0.18 -13.86
N TRP A 156 3.78 -0.33 -13.55
CA TRP A 156 4.84 0.48 -12.94
C TRP A 156 5.36 1.59 -13.85
N SER A 157 5.50 1.31 -15.15
CA SER A 157 5.88 2.31 -16.13
C SER A 157 4.84 3.42 -16.26
N ASP A 158 3.56 3.06 -16.31
CA ASP A 158 2.45 4.00 -16.40
C ASP A 158 2.34 4.86 -15.15
N ASN A 159 2.48 4.26 -13.98
CA ASN A 159 2.52 4.99 -12.71
C ASN A 159 3.71 5.95 -12.63
N LEU A 160 4.88 5.56 -13.14
CA LEU A 160 6.05 6.44 -13.19
C LEU A 160 5.80 7.65 -14.09
N GLU A 161 5.25 7.42 -15.28
CA GLU A 161 4.90 8.51 -16.20
C GLU A 161 3.91 9.48 -15.57
N ASN A 162 2.89 8.98 -14.89
CA ASN A 162 1.91 9.79 -14.17
C ASN A 162 2.56 10.60 -13.03
N LEU A 163 3.47 10.00 -12.27
CA LEU A 163 4.20 10.70 -11.20
C LEU A 163 5.07 11.83 -11.74
N LEU A 164 5.77 11.60 -12.86
CA LEU A 164 6.60 12.60 -13.51
C LEU A 164 5.73 13.76 -14.04
N LEU A 165 4.65 13.45 -14.74
CA LEU A 165 3.71 14.43 -15.27
C LEU A 165 3.06 15.25 -14.16
N SER A 166 2.61 14.61 -13.10
CA SER A 166 2.02 15.27 -11.93
C SER A 166 3.00 16.24 -11.28
N GLU A 167 4.28 15.85 -11.14
CA GLU A 167 5.32 16.72 -10.60
C GLU A 167 5.63 17.90 -11.56
N MET A 168 5.61 17.69 -12.87
CA MET A 168 5.75 18.75 -13.86
C MET A 168 4.62 19.77 -13.74
N ILE A 169 3.38 19.32 -13.73
CA ILE A 169 2.19 20.18 -13.61
C ILE A 169 2.23 20.94 -12.27
N ARG A 170 2.55 20.27 -11.18
CA ARG A 170 2.68 20.89 -9.85
C ARG A 170 3.72 22.02 -9.88
N ARG A 171 4.89 21.76 -10.45
CA ARG A 171 5.96 22.80 -10.55
C ARG A 171 5.56 23.95 -11.45
N ALA A 172 4.96 23.67 -12.61
CA ALA A 172 4.48 24.72 -13.52
C ALA A 172 3.49 25.65 -12.81
N ARG A 173 2.47 25.11 -12.14
CA ARG A 173 1.47 25.88 -11.38
C ARG A 173 2.11 26.76 -10.30
N LEU A 174 3.04 26.20 -9.50
CA LEU A 174 3.70 26.95 -8.44
C LEU A 174 4.64 28.03 -8.97
N LYS A 175 5.29 27.79 -10.10
CA LYS A 175 6.13 28.78 -10.78
C LYS A 175 5.28 29.94 -11.32
N THR A 176 4.17 29.66 -12.00
CA THR A 176 3.24 30.70 -12.49
C THR A 176 2.75 31.56 -11.32
N ARG A 177 2.30 30.93 -10.24
CA ARG A 177 1.84 31.66 -9.04
C ARG A 177 2.95 32.53 -8.39
N ALA A 178 4.19 32.06 -8.39
CA ALA A 178 5.32 32.85 -7.88
C ALA A 178 5.57 34.09 -8.72
N ILE A 179 5.51 33.96 -10.06
CA ILE A 179 5.64 35.07 -11.00
C ILE A 179 4.53 36.11 -10.77
N GLU A 180 3.28 35.69 -10.65
CA GLU A 180 2.11 36.57 -10.43
C GLU A 180 2.27 37.44 -9.16
N VAL A 181 2.96 36.94 -8.14
CA VAL A 181 3.17 37.66 -6.86
C VAL A 181 4.59 38.23 -6.74
N GLY A 182 5.35 38.31 -7.83
CA GLY A 182 6.69 38.92 -7.87
C GLY A 182 7.75 38.14 -7.08
N LYS A 183 7.54 36.83 -6.83
CA LYS A 183 8.50 35.97 -6.10
C LYS A 183 9.40 35.19 -7.05
N PRO A 184 10.62 34.85 -6.63
CA PRO A 184 11.52 34.04 -7.43
C PRO A 184 10.98 32.61 -7.64
N ASP A 185 11.46 31.92 -8.69
CA ASP A 185 11.13 30.53 -9.00
C ASP A 185 11.45 29.63 -7.75
N PRO A 186 10.44 28.99 -7.14
CA PRO A 186 10.61 28.17 -5.95
C PRO A 186 11.44 26.89 -6.19
N PHE A 187 11.71 26.55 -7.48
CA PHE A 187 12.47 25.36 -7.84
C PHE A 187 13.88 25.65 -8.34
N ARG A 188 14.32 26.91 -8.35
CA ARG A 188 15.65 27.31 -8.87
C ARG A 188 16.82 26.51 -8.28
N ARG A 189 16.71 26.09 -7.01
CA ARG A 189 17.74 25.32 -6.27
C ARG A 189 17.26 23.94 -5.87
N LYS A 190 16.18 23.42 -6.46
CA LYS A 190 15.64 22.10 -6.12
C LYS A 190 16.13 21.05 -7.13
N PRO A 191 16.17 19.77 -6.74
CA PRO A 191 16.52 18.69 -7.66
C PRO A 191 15.64 18.67 -8.90
N SER A 192 16.12 18.07 -9.98
CA SER A 192 15.33 17.85 -11.20
C SER A 192 14.05 17.05 -10.89
N ILE A 193 13.10 17.03 -11.82
CA ILE A 193 11.85 16.26 -11.65
C ILE A 193 12.16 14.78 -11.52
N LYS A 194 13.01 14.22 -12.43
CA LYS A 194 13.45 12.82 -12.35
C LYS A 194 14.06 12.51 -10.98
N LYS A 195 14.97 13.36 -10.48
CA LYS A 195 15.61 13.16 -9.17
C LYS A 195 14.62 13.28 -7.99
N THR A 196 13.64 14.18 -8.10
CA THR A 196 12.59 14.30 -7.07
C THR A 196 11.72 13.05 -7.00
N VAL A 197 11.41 12.45 -8.15
CA VAL A 197 10.65 11.19 -8.20
C VAL A 197 11.51 10.03 -7.71
N GLU A 198 12.77 9.94 -8.13
CA GLU A 198 13.73 8.94 -7.64
C GLU A 198 13.81 8.93 -6.11
N LEU A 199 13.96 10.10 -5.48
CA LEU A 199 13.99 10.22 -4.02
C LEU A 199 12.70 9.73 -3.31
N LYS A 200 11.56 9.71 -3.98
CA LYS A 200 10.34 9.09 -3.41
C LYS A 200 10.48 7.57 -3.35
N PHE A 201 11.10 6.96 -4.34
CA PHE A 201 11.36 5.52 -4.37
C PHE A 201 12.49 5.12 -3.40
N ASP A 202 13.50 5.97 -3.19
CA ASP A 202 14.51 5.77 -2.15
C ASP A 202 13.86 5.68 -0.77
N ARG A 203 12.99 6.65 -0.43
CA ARG A 203 12.25 6.65 0.84
C ARG A 203 11.31 5.45 0.99
N LEU A 204 10.69 5.00 -0.11
CA LEU A 204 9.88 3.79 -0.08
C LEU A 204 10.73 2.57 0.29
N LEU A 205 11.94 2.45 -0.28
CA LEU A 205 12.87 1.38 0.05
C LEU A 205 13.31 1.45 1.51
N GLU A 206 13.74 2.63 1.97
CA GLU A 206 14.12 2.86 3.37
C GLU A 206 13.00 2.49 4.35
N SER A 207 11.74 2.80 4.00
CA SER A 207 10.58 2.49 4.86
C SER A 207 10.32 0.99 5.02
N ILE A 208 10.78 0.17 4.09
CA ILE A 208 10.60 -1.29 4.12
C ILE A 208 11.81 -1.97 4.77
N GLU A 209 13.01 -1.42 4.59
CA GLU A 209 14.23 -1.93 5.21
C GLU A 209 14.32 -1.58 6.71
N GLY A 210 13.72 -0.48 7.13
CA GLY A 210 13.70 -0.01 8.52
C GLY A 210 12.65 -0.67 9.43
N VAL A 211 11.96 -1.69 8.97
CA VAL A 211 10.94 -2.46 9.73
C VAL A 211 11.52 -3.76 10.31
N GLU A 212 12.85 -3.90 10.37
CA GLU A 212 13.52 -5.03 11.04
C GLU A 212 13.49 -4.92 12.57
#